data_b3cb10834b57a5f05aef907826c6134a
#
_entry.id   b3cb10834b57a5f05aef907826c6134a
#
_cell.length_a   1.000
_cell.length_b   1.000
_cell.length_c   1.000
_cell.angle_alpha   90.00
_cell.angle_beta   90.00
_cell.angle_gamma   90.00
#
_symmetry.space_group_name_H-M   'P 1'
#
loop_
_entity.id
_entity.type
_entity.pdbx_description
1 polymer ?
#
loop_
_entity_poly.entity_id
_entity_poly.type
_entity_poly.pdbx_seq_one_letter_code
_entity_poly.pdbx_strand_id
1 'polypeptide(L)'
;MRNRLLIAGVALVAAIALAGGGAYVYFFSGLRSSPTTLGLSTPSASPTTSSGTGLSGTWTVTTGSLAGYRVKELFVGQTSKHEAVARTATVSGTMAISGDATSGYQVNGITITAVLTSLHSVDSVAGRDVTQRDGYVSRQMNLQQFPNATFTASAVTVPGPVTSQAVDLSIPGKLTVHGVTKDVTATAKAQIAGGKLEVAGSVAIDMTDYGVSPPSVPFTTVDSQVTVEFDIFLTKS
;
A
#
# COMPACT_ATOMS: atom_id res chain seq x y z
N MET A 1 -35.49 12.94 50.01
CA MET A 1 -35.82 12.57 48.62
C MET A 1 -35.10 13.41 47.58
N ARG A 2 -35.04 14.75 47.75
CA ARG A 2 -34.44 15.71 46.76
C ARG A 2 -32.96 15.45 46.43
N ASN A 3 -32.12 15.07 47.42
CA ASN A 3 -30.70 14.78 47.17
C ASN A 3 -30.45 13.46 46.40
N ARG A 4 -31.34 12.44 46.55
CA ARG A 4 -31.22 11.18 45.79
C ARG A 4 -31.58 11.37 44.34
N LEU A 5 -32.52 12.23 43.99
CA LEU A 5 -32.87 12.55 42.61
C LEU A 5 -31.78 13.39 41.94
N LEU A 6 -31.11 14.30 42.66
CA LEU A 6 -29.95 15.04 42.13
C LEU A 6 -28.75 14.11 41.85
N ILE A 7 -28.44 13.17 42.73
CA ILE A 7 -27.36 12.21 42.56
C ILE A 7 -27.66 11.29 41.34
N ALA A 8 -28.91 10.83 41.22
CA ALA A 8 -29.32 9.99 40.08
C ALA A 8 -29.25 10.75 38.74
N GLY A 9 -29.61 12.05 38.72
CA GLY A 9 -29.51 12.92 37.56
C GLY A 9 -28.03 13.14 37.11
N VAL A 10 -27.15 13.41 38.07
CA VAL A 10 -25.71 13.58 37.80
C VAL A 10 -25.09 12.29 37.31
N ALA A 11 -25.43 11.15 37.89
CA ALA A 11 -24.95 9.85 37.44
C ALA A 11 -25.39 9.50 36.00
N LEU A 12 -26.63 9.83 35.63
CA LEU A 12 -27.15 9.64 34.28
C LEU A 12 -26.41 10.52 33.26
N VAL A 13 -26.21 11.79 33.56
CA VAL A 13 -25.46 12.72 32.70
C VAL A 13 -24.01 12.26 32.54
N ALA A 14 -23.37 11.81 33.62
CA ALA A 14 -22.00 11.25 33.56
C ALA A 14 -21.96 9.96 32.70
N ALA A 15 -22.94 9.08 32.81
CA ALA A 15 -23.02 7.87 31.99
C ALA A 15 -23.22 8.19 30.50
N ILE A 16 -24.05 9.18 30.17
CA ILE A 16 -24.27 9.63 28.78
C ILE A 16 -22.99 10.30 28.24
N ALA A 17 -22.29 11.11 29.04
CA ALA A 17 -21.05 11.75 28.65
C ALA A 17 -19.92 10.72 28.42
N LEU A 18 -19.84 9.69 29.26
CA LEU A 18 -18.87 8.60 29.12
C LEU A 18 -19.19 7.71 27.90
N ALA A 19 -20.47 7.40 27.66
CA ALA A 19 -20.89 6.63 26.49
C ALA A 19 -20.68 7.44 25.20
N GLY A 20 -21.08 8.71 25.16
CA GLY A 20 -20.88 9.61 24.02
C GLY A 20 -19.41 9.94 23.79
N GLY A 21 -18.64 10.22 24.86
CA GLY A 21 -17.20 10.41 24.78
C GLY A 21 -16.46 9.15 24.37
N GLY A 22 -16.84 7.99 24.89
CA GLY A 22 -16.30 6.70 24.48
C GLY A 22 -16.59 6.37 23.00
N ALA A 23 -17.80 6.64 22.54
CA ALA A 23 -18.16 6.48 21.13
C ALA A 23 -17.37 7.47 20.24
N TYR A 24 -17.27 8.73 20.64
CA TYR A 24 -16.49 9.73 19.91
C TYR A 24 -15.01 9.33 19.84
N VAL A 25 -14.39 8.95 20.96
CA VAL A 25 -13.03 8.45 21.03
C VAL A 25 -12.86 7.20 20.15
N TYR A 26 -13.78 6.24 20.22
CA TYR A 26 -13.74 5.02 19.41
C TYR A 26 -13.83 5.31 17.90
N PHE A 27 -14.67 6.26 17.48
CA PHE A 27 -14.90 6.55 16.07
C PHE A 27 -13.97 7.60 15.47
N PHE A 28 -13.42 8.51 16.28
CA PHE A 28 -12.72 9.69 15.78
C PHE A 28 -11.29 9.88 16.33
N SER A 29 -10.84 9.11 17.31
CA SER A 29 -9.54 9.33 17.97
C SER A 29 -8.39 8.45 17.49
N GLY A 30 -8.50 7.81 16.31
CA GLY A 30 -7.44 6.93 15.81
C GLY A 30 -7.36 5.56 16.48
N LEU A 31 -8.37 5.16 17.27
CA LEU A 31 -8.53 3.76 17.72
C LEU A 31 -8.80 2.81 16.54
N ARG A 32 -9.05 3.36 15.37
CA ARG A 32 -8.92 2.73 14.06
C ARG A 32 -7.91 3.53 13.29
N SER A 33 -6.78 2.97 13.00
CA SER A 33 -5.80 3.63 12.16
C SER A 33 -5.36 2.72 11.03
N SER A 34 -5.31 3.30 9.85
CA SER A 34 -4.66 2.71 8.71
C SER A 34 -3.42 3.53 8.41
N PRO A 35 -2.27 2.93 8.15
CA PRO A 35 -1.08 3.67 7.76
C PRO A 35 -1.38 4.53 6.53
N THR A 36 -0.67 5.63 6.38
CA THR A 36 -0.72 6.43 5.15
C THR A 36 -0.38 5.57 3.93
N THR A 37 -0.90 5.93 2.77
CA THR A 37 -0.56 5.30 1.50
C THR A 37 0.95 5.36 1.27
N LEU A 38 1.50 4.33 0.64
CA LEU A 38 2.88 4.35 0.20
C LEU A 38 3.07 5.48 -0.84
N GLY A 39 4.11 6.26 -0.66
CA GLY A 39 4.40 7.41 -1.51
C GLY A 39 5.85 7.80 -1.34
N LEU A 40 6.34 8.65 -2.24
CA LEU A 40 7.74 9.07 -2.19
C LEU A 40 8.12 9.63 -0.82
N SER A 41 9.31 9.26 -0.38
CA SER A 41 9.92 9.84 0.82
C SER A 41 10.11 11.34 0.64
N THR A 42 9.96 12.10 1.73
CA THR A 42 10.33 13.53 1.70
C THR A 42 11.84 13.62 1.47
N PRO A 43 12.31 14.37 0.45
CA PRO A 43 13.74 14.52 0.24
C PRO A 43 14.38 15.07 1.51
N SER A 44 15.26 14.28 2.13
CA SER A 44 16.12 14.82 3.19
C SER A 44 17.05 15.84 2.53
N ALA A 45 16.98 17.09 3.01
CA ALA A 45 17.79 18.18 2.50
C ALA A 45 19.28 18.00 2.89
N SER A 46 19.93 17.02 2.28
CA SER A 46 21.39 16.97 2.17
C SER A 46 21.69 17.01 0.69
N PRO A 47 22.21 18.12 0.16
CA PRO A 47 22.69 18.15 -1.21
C PRO A 47 23.98 17.34 -1.29
N THR A 48 23.85 16.03 -1.41
CA THR A 48 24.94 15.25 -1.99
C THR A 48 24.84 15.50 -3.49
N THR A 49 25.64 16.41 -3.97
CA THR A 49 25.96 16.55 -5.40
C THR A 49 26.48 15.20 -5.87
N SER A 50 25.57 14.32 -6.30
CA SER A 50 25.92 13.15 -7.09
C SER A 50 26.31 13.68 -8.47
N SER A 51 27.59 14.01 -8.61
CA SER A 51 28.19 14.34 -9.89
C SER A 51 28.03 13.15 -10.83
N GLY A 52 27.03 13.24 -11.75
CA GLY A 52 27.21 12.81 -13.12
C GLY A 52 27.44 11.35 -13.45
N THR A 53 26.77 10.38 -12.82
CA THR A 53 26.50 9.13 -13.55
C THR A 53 25.02 9.16 -13.96
N GLY A 54 24.74 9.32 -15.25
CA GLY A 54 23.38 9.30 -15.77
C GLY A 54 22.62 8.07 -15.28
N LEU A 55 21.27 8.12 -15.35
CA LEU A 55 20.42 7.01 -14.86
C LEU A 55 20.54 5.75 -15.73
N SER A 56 21.17 5.82 -16.92
CA SER A 56 21.32 4.68 -17.82
C SER A 56 22.09 3.55 -17.19
N GLY A 57 21.59 2.33 -17.30
CA GLY A 57 22.15 1.09 -16.75
C GLY A 57 21.08 0.18 -16.17
N THR A 58 21.51 -0.92 -15.57
CA THR A 58 20.65 -1.87 -14.88
C THR A 58 20.42 -1.41 -13.44
N TRP A 59 19.17 -1.50 -12.99
CA TRP A 59 18.74 -1.15 -11.64
C TRP A 59 18.12 -2.36 -10.97
N THR A 60 18.47 -2.60 -9.72
CA THR A 60 18.02 -3.74 -8.93
C THR A 60 17.31 -3.24 -7.67
N VAL A 61 16.19 -3.84 -7.34
CA VAL A 61 15.43 -3.56 -6.10
C VAL A 61 16.30 -3.81 -4.88
N THR A 62 16.26 -2.88 -3.94
CA THR A 62 17.08 -2.93 -2.73
C THR A 62 16.23 -2.78 -1.45
N THR A 63 16.88 -2.90 -0.31
CA THR A 63 16.28 -2.77 1.01
C THR A 63 15.57 -1.43 1.20
N GLY A 64 14.47 -1.46 1.96
CA GLY A 64 13.56 -0.33 2.19
C GLY A 64 12.31 -0.41 1.31
N SER A 65 12.33 -1.22 0.24
CA SER A 65 11.16 -1.43 -0.63
C SER A 65 10.02 -2.08 0.12
N LEU A 66 8.81 -1.63 -0.18
CA LEU A 66 7.55 -2.16 0.36
C LEU A 66 6.57 -2.39 -0.79
N ALA A 67 5.77 -3.43 -0.67
CA ALA A 67 4.59 -3.65 -1.48
C ALA A 67 3.44 -4.14 -0.60
N GLY A 68 2.20 -3.88 -1.00
CA GLY A 68 1.07 -4.31 -0.21
C GLY A 68 -0.26 -4.02 -0.86
N TYR A 69 -1.31 -4.10 -0.06
CA TYR A 69 -2.65 -3.77 -0.52
C TYR A 69 -3.42 -2.98 0.53
N ARG A 70 -4.45 -2.29 0.04
CA ARG A 70 -5.51 -1.64 0.81
C ARG A 70 -6.85 -2.15 0.32
N VAL A 71 -7.74 -2.47 1.26
CA VAL A 71 -9.12 -2.87 0.94
C VAL A 71 -10.05 -2.36 2.03
N LYS A 72 -11.26 -1.98 1.65
CA LYS A 72 -12.27 -1.54 2.61
C LYS A 72 -13.03 -2.73 3.15
N GLU A 73 -13.18 -2.78 4.47
CA GLU A 73 -13.97 -3.78 5.18
C GLU A 73 -14.99 -3.12 6.12
N LEU A 74 -16.16 -3.73 6.26
CA LEU A 74 -17.22 -3.29 7.15
C LEU A 74 -17.46 -4.37 8.21
N PHE A 75 -17.19 -4.03 9.45
CA PHE A 75 -17.50 -4.90 10.58
C PHE A 75 -18.97 -4.80 10.97
N VAL A 76 -19.58 -5.92 11.33
CA VAL A 76 -20.98 -5.97 11.82
C VAL A 76 -21.13 -5.04 13.02
N GLY A 77 -22.24 -4.28 13.00
CA GLY A 77 -22.54 -3.27 14.02
C GLY A 77 -21.82 -1.93 13.82
N GLN A 78 -21.07 -1.76 12.73
CA GLN A 78 -20.43 -0.49 12.40
C GLN A 78 -21.08 0.18 11.19
N THR A 79 -21.10 1.51 11.21
CA THR A 79 -21.71 2.34 10.16
C THR A 79 -20.69 2.84 9.13
N SER A 80 -19.39 2.71 9.40
CA SER A 80 -18.32 3.16 8.52
C SER A 80 -17.34 2.02 8.23
N LYS A 81 -16.87 1.96 6.99
CA LYS A 81 -15.83 1.02 6.58
C LYS A 81 -14.48 1.38 7.21
N HIS A 82 -13.72 0.37 7.55
CA HIS A 82 -12.31 0.44 7.90
C HIS A 82 -11.47 0.13 6.66
N GLU A 83 -10.29 0.69 6.57
CA GLU A 83 -9.33 0.36 5.54
C GLU A 83 -8.28 -0.61 6.09
N ALA A 84 -8.42 -1.88 5.71
CA ALA A 84 -7.46 -2.92 6.00
C ALA A 84 -6.21 -2.75 5.12
N VAL A 85 -5.04 -2.82 5.72
CA VAL A 85 -3.76 -2.64 5.04
C VAL A 85 -2.81 -3.77 5.42
N ALA A 86 -2.23 -4.44 4.43
CA ALA A 86 -1.13 -5.37 4.66
C ALA A 86 0.04 -5.07 3.74
N ARG A 87 1.26 -5.26 4.26
CA ARG A 87 2.51 -4.95 3.55
C ARG A 87 3.54 -6.06 3.70
N THR A 88 4.43 -6.17 2.71
CA THR A 88 5.64 -6.98 2.75
C THR A 88 6.85 -6.13 2.38
N ALA A 89 7.98 -6.39 3.04
CA ALA A 89 9.28 -5.82 2.68
C ALA A 89 10.12 -6.80 1.82
N THR A 90 9.59 -8.00 1.55
CA THR A 90 10.26 -9.00 0.70
C THR A 90 9.88 -8.74 -0.75
N VAL A 91 10.57 -7.76 -1.33
CA VAL A 91 10.38 -7.33 -2.72
C VAL A 91 11.71 -7.44 -3.45
N SER A 92 11.65 -7.95 -4.68
CA SER A 92 12.80 -8.09 -5.57
C SER A 92 12.43 -7.69 -6.99
N GLY A 93 13.44 -7.46 -7.82
CA GLY A 93 13.20 -7.15 -9.23
C GLY A 93 14.31 -6.34 -9.86
N THR A 94 14.16 -6.12 -11.16
CA THR A 94 15.13 -5.39 -11.97
C THR A 94 14.44 -4.58 -13.06
N MET A 95 15.14 -3.58 -13.57
CA MET A 95 14.82 -2.87 -14.81
C MET A 95 16.06 -2.30 -15.44
N ALA A 96 16.02 -2.01 -16.73
CA ALA A 96 17.07 -1.34 -17.47
C ALA A 96 16.62 0.06 -17.87
N ILE A 97 17.49 1.05 -17.67
CA ILE A 97 17.24 2.44 -18.07
C ILE A 97 18.26 2.81 -19.14
N SER A 98 17.83 3.47 -20.21
CA SER A 98 18.66 4.04 -21.27
C SER A 98 18.23 5.46 -21.58
N GLY A 99 19.10 6.27 -22.16
CA GLY A 99 18.85 7.68 -22.47
C GLY A 99 19.59 8.64 -21.54
N ASP A 100 19.18 9.88 -21.54
CA ASP A 100 19.79 10.96 -20.76
C ASP A 100 18.76 11.99 -20.30
N ALA A 101 19.18 12.90 -19.42
CA ALA A 101 18.27 13.89 -18.83
C ALA A 101 17.72 14.90 -19.84
N THR A 102 18.39 15.15 -20.95
CA THR A 102 17.99 16.14 -21.96
C THR A 102 16.94 15.54 -22.89
N SER A 103 17.22 14.35 -23.42
CA SER A 103 16.37 13.66 -24.39
C SER A 103 15.25 12.85 -23.73
N GLY A 104 15.40 12.52 -22.43
CA GLY A 104 14.54 11.64 -21.67
C GLY A 104 15.09 10.24 -21.52
N TYR A 105 14.31 9.39 -20.88
CA TYR A 105 14.70 8.02 -20.58
C TYR A 105 13.70 6.99 -21.13
N GLN A 106 14.24 5.85 -21.51
CA GLN A 106 13.49 4.61 -21.76
C GLN A 106 13.79 3.63 -20.64
N VAL A 107 12.73 3.15 -19.98
CA VAL A 107 12.82 2.10 -18.96
C VAL A 107 12.28 0.83 -19.57
N ASN A 108 13.08 -0.24 -19.57
CA ASN A 108 12.76 -1.50 -20.23
C ASN A 108 12.88 -2.67 -19.27
N GLY A 109 12.17 -3.77 -19.58
CA GLY A 109 12.32 -5.04 -18.88
C GLY A 109 11.99 -4.94 -17.39
N ILE A 110 10.98 -4.16 -17.03
CA ILE A 110 10.54 -4.02 -15.64
C ILE A 110 9.98 -5.35 -15.16
N THR A 111 10.56 -5.89 -14.10
CA THR A 111 10.03 -7.07 -13.40
C THR A 111 10.18 -6.82 -11.90
N ILE A 112 9.05 -6.74 -11.20
CA ILE A 112 8.99 -6.56 -9.74
C ILE A 112 8.17 -7.70 -9.15
N THR A 113 8.72 -8.38 -8.15
CA THR A 113 8.08 -9.49 -7.46
C THR A 113 8.00 -9.20 -5.96
N ALA A 114 6.81 -9.33 -5.41
CA ALA A 114 6.54 -9.26 -3.97
C ALA A 114 6.19 -10.65 -3.43
N VAL A 115 6.82 -11.06 -2.34
CA VAL A 115 6.55 -12.34 -1.66
C VAL A 115 5.33 -12.15 -0.77
N LEU A 116 4.22 -12.81 -1.12
CA LEU A 116 2.94 -12.68 -0.44
C LEU A 116 2.87 -13.48 0.88
N THR A 117 3.71 -14.50 1.05
CA THR A 117 3.77 -15.26 2.30
C THR A 117 4.35 -14.46 3.46
N SER A 118 4.98 -13.32 3.20
CA SER A 118 5.47 -12.36 4.19
C SER A 118 4.60 -11.11 4.33
N LEU A 119 3.41 -11.09 3.72
CA LEU A 119 2.40 -10.05 3.97
C LEU A 119 1.92 -10.14 5.42
N HIS A 120 1.84 -9.00 6.07
CA HIS A 120 1.26 -8.87 7.40
C HIS A 120 0.42 -7.60 7.52
N SER A 121 -0.65 -7.67 8.30
CA SER A 121 -1.53 -6.54 8.60
C SER A 121 -0.78 -5.47 9.39
N VAL A 122 -0.90 -4.21 8.96
CA VAL A 122 -0.21 -3.04 9.55
C VAL A 122 -1.17 -1.95 10.01
N ASP A 123 -2.47 -2.15 9.83
CA ASP A 123 -3.53 -1.32 10.39
C ASP A 123 -3.88 -1.75 11.81
N SER A 124 -4.72 -0.99 12.48
CA SER A 124 -5.23 -1.34 13.82
C SER A 124 -6.71 -1.04 13.97
N VAL A 125 -7.41 -1.91 14.68
CA VAL A 125 -8.82 -1.74 15.07
C VAL A 125 -8.96 -2.07 16.55
N ALA A 126 -9.45 -1.12 17.37
CA ALA A 126 -9.60 -1.32 18.79
C ALA A 126 -10.46 -2.56 19.12
N GLY A 127 -9.95 -3.37 20.03
CA GLY A 127 -10.60 -4.60 20.48
C GLY A 127 -10.57 -5.75 19.46
N ARG A 128 -9.78 -5.64 18.38
CA ARG A 128 -9.63 -6.69 17.37
C ARG A 128 -8.16 -6.98 17.11
N ASP A 129 -7.84 -8.24 16.98
CA ASP A 129 -6.53 -8.68 16.49
C ASP A 129 -6.60 -8.79 14.97
N VAL A 130 -6.08 -7.76 14.29
CA VAL A 130 -6.08 -7.68 12.82
C VAL A 130 -5.15 -8.71 12.17
N THR A 131 -4.19 -9.26 12.90
CA THR A 131 -3.24 -10.27 12.38
C THR A 131 -3.94 -11.59 12.06
N GLN A 132 -5.12 -11.86 12.63
CA GLN A 132 -5.95 -13.01 12.25
C GLN A 132 -6.36 -12.95 10.77
N ARG A 133 -6.44 -11.76 10.19
CA ARG A 133 -6.70 -11.55 8.76
C ARG A 133 -5.63 -12.21 7.89
N ASP A 134 -4.36 -12.19 8.32
CA ASP A 134 -3.24 -12.73 7.56
C ASP A 134 -3.43 -14.22 7.26
N GLY A 135 -3.96 -14.97 8.23
CA GLY A 135 -4.32 -16.38 8.03
C GLY A 135 -5.48 -16.59 7.05
N TYR A 136 -6.46 -15.69 7.00
CA TYR A 136 -7.54 -15.73 6.00
C TYR A 136 -7.00 -15.43 4.61
N VAL A 137 -6.20 -14.37 4.46
CA VAL A 137 -5.56 -13.98 3.19
C VAL A 137 -4.71 -15.13 2.66
N SER A 138 -3.89 -15.75 3.52
CA SER A 138 -3.04 -16.88 3.13
C SER A 138 -3.84 -18.05 2.55
N ARG A 139 -4.97 -18.39 3.17
CA ARG A 139 -5.84 -19.47 2.67
C ARG A 139 -6.61 -19.07 1.42
N GLN A 140 -7.22 -17.87 1.41
CA GLN A 140 -8.06 -17.38 0.32
C GLN A 140 -7.27 -17.24 -0.98
N MET A 141 -6.03 -16.77 -0.88
CA MET A 141 -5.11 -16.61 -2.00
C MET A 141 -4.27 -17.85 -2.29
N ASN A 142 -4.46 -18.94 -1.54
CA ASN A 142 -3.68 -20.16 -1.68
C ASN A 142 -2.17 -19.89 -1.80
N LEU A 143 -1.61 -19.16 -0.81
CA LEU A 143 -0.23 -18.70 -0.85
C LEU A 143 0.81 -19.83 -0.82
N GLN A 144 0.41 -21.07 -0.52
CA GLN A 144 1.28 -22.25 -0.68
C GLN A 144 1.54 -22.54 -2.15
N GLN A 145 0.56 -22.34 -3.02
CA GLN A 145 0.66 -22.56 -4.47
C GLN A 145 1.08 -21.28 -5.20
N PHE A 146 0.61 -20.12 -4.75
CA PHE A 146 0.83 -18.82 -5.38
C PHE A 146 1.51 -17.85 -4.41
N PRO A 147 2.78 -18.10 -4.03
CA PRO A 147 3.46 -17.32 -2.98
C PRO A 147 3.82 -15.90 -3.38
N ASN A 148 3.72 -15.54 -4.66
CA ASN A 148 4.21 -14.28 -5.19
C ASN A 148 3.13 -13.52 -5.97
N ALA A 149 3.23 -12.19 -5.93
CA ALA A 149 2.66 -11.29 -6.93
C ALA A 149 3.80 -10.73 -7.80
N THR A 150 3.58 -10.66 -9.12
CA THR A 150 4.59 -10.16 -10.05
C THR A 150 3.99 -9.12 -10.98
N PHE A 151 4.63 -7.96 -11.07
CA PHE A 151 4.34 -6.93 -12.08
C PHE A 151 5.43 -6.93 -13.14
N THR A 152 5.03 -6.91 -14.42
CA THR A 152 5.95 -6.79 -15.55
C THR A 152 5.49 -5.70 -16.51
N ALA A 153 6.44 -4.92 -17.03
CA ALA A 153 6.18 -3.99 -18.13
C ALA A 153 7.35 -4.03 -19.13
N SER A 154 7.02 -3.96 -20.42
CA SER A 154 8.02 -4.08 -21.49
C SER A 154 8.83 -2.80 -21.64
N ALA A 155 8.17 -1.64 -21.69
CA ALA A 155 8.81 -0.35 -21.83
C ALA A 155 7.96 0.78 -21.26
N VAL A 156 8.63 1.79 -20.71
CA VAL A 156 8.05 3.07 -20.27
C VAL A 156 8.93 4.20 -20.76
N THR A 157 8.33 5.20 -21.41
CA THR A 157 9.05 6.40 -21.87
C THR A 157 8.87 7.51 -20.84
N VAL A 158 9.97 8.09 -20.41
CA VAL A 158 10.01 9.32 -19.59
C VAL A 158 10.55 10.44 -20.48
N PRO A 159 9.69 11.37 -20.96
CA PRO A 159 10.11 12.43 -21.87
C PRO A 159 11.06 13.41 -21.16
N GLY A 160 12.03 13.92 -21.89
CA GLY A 160 12.90 14.98 -21.40
C GLY A 160 12.32 16.40 -21.58
N PRO A 161 12.92 17.40 -20.94
CA PRO A 161 14.04 17.29 -20.01
C PRO A 161 13.62 16.77 -18.62
N VAL A 162 14.40 15.87 -18.06
CA VAL A 162 14.19 15.35 -16.70
C VAL A 162 15.02 16.15 -15.71
N THR A 163 14.36 16.70 -14.71
CA THR A 163 14.97 17.53 -13.66
C THR A 163 15.16 16.72 -12.36
N SER A 164 15.60 17.39 -11.29
CA SER A 164 15.68 16.78 -9.96
C SER A 164 14.33 16.62 -9.26
N GLN A 165 13.23 17.05 -9.87
CA GLN A 165 11.90 16.90 -9.30
C GLN A 165 11.33 15.51 -9.57
N ALA A 166 10.38 15.11 -8.74
CA ALA A 166 9.64 13.86 -8.95
C ALA A 166 8.87 13.90 -10.28
N VAL A 167 8.90 12.78 -11.00
CA VAL A 167 8.24 12.60 -12.29
C VAL A 167 7.00 11.73 -12.11
N ASP A 168 5.86 12.18 -12.64
CA ASP A 168 4.64 11.39 -12.70
C ASP A 168 4.73 10.35 -13.82
N LEU A 169 4.37 9.11 -13.51
CA LEU A 169 4.45 7.96 -14.42
C LEU A 169 3.11 7.25 -14.53
N SER A 170 2.74 6.90 -15.76
CA SER A 170 1.71 5.94 -16.08
C SER A 170 2.39 4.71 -16.69
N ILE A 171 2.31 3.57 -16.02
CA ILE A 171 3.07 2.37 -16.37
C ILE A 171 2.11 1.26 -16.75
N PRO A 172 1.78 1.10 -18.05
CA PRO A 172 1.01 -0.04 -18.52
C PRO A 172 1.86 -1.31 -18.40
N GLY A 173 1.25 -2.37 -17.88
CA GLY A 173 1.95 -3.63 -17.64
C GLY A 173 0.98 -4.77 -17.34
N LYS A 174 1.53 -5.86 -16.87
CA LYS A 174 0.81 -7.06 -16.47
C LYS A 174 1.04 -7.35 -15.00
N LEU A 175 -0.04 -7.52 -14.26
CA LEU A 175 0.01 -7.95 -12.87
C LEU A 175 -0.45 -9.41 -12.78
N THR A 176 0.37 -10.25 -12.19
CA THR A 176 0.05 -11.65 -11.88
C THR A 176 -0.17 -11.81 -10.39
N VAL A 177 -1.35 -12.25 -9.99
CA VAL A 177 -1.73 -12.56 -8.61
C VAL A 177 -2.55 -13.84 -8.63
N HIS A 178 -2.40 -14.72 -7.64
CA HIS A 178 -3.16 -15.98 -7.53
C HIS A 178 -3.13 -16.83 -8.83
N GLY A 179 -2.00 -16.80 -9.55
CA GLY A 179 -1.82 -17.51 -10.82
C GLY A 179 -2.53 -16.88 -12.03
N VAL A 180 -3.27 -15.79 -11.85
CA VAL A 180 -3.98 -15.08 -12.92
C VAL A 180 -3.22 -13.81 -13.30
N THR A 181 -3.05 -13.59 -14.61
CA THR A 181 -2.38 -12.40 -15.17
C THR A 181 -3.40 -11.50 -15.85
N LYS A 182 -3.38 -10.21 -15.51
CA LYS A 182 -4.23 -9.18 -16.13
C LYS A 182 -3.40 -7.98 -16.58
N ASP A 183 -3.86 -7.35 -17.64
CA ASP A 183 -3.34 -6.03 -18.03
C ASP A 183 -3.83 -4.97 -17.05
N VAL A 184 -2.91 -4.15 -16.57
CA VAL A 184 -3.17 -3.08 -15.61
C VAL A 184 -2.34 -1.84 -15.96
N THR A 185 -2.71 -0.70 -15.41
CA THR A 185 -1.89 0.52 -15.48
C THR A 185 -1.58 0.99 -14.07
N ALA A 186 -0.30 1.00 -13.71
CA ALA A 186 0.14 1.59 -12.46
C ALA A 186 0.29 3.10 -12.60
N THR A 187 -0.20 3.84 -11.61
CA THR A 187 0.08 5.28 -11.46
C THR A 187 1.15 5.44 -10.40
N ALA A 188 2.24 6.08 -10.73
CA ALA A 188 3.39 6.20 -9.85
C ALA A 188 4.07 7.57 -9.97
N LYS A 189 4.94 7.86 -9.00
CA LYS A 189 5.91 8.93 -9.05
C LYS A 189 7.30 8.34 -8.86
N ALA A 190 8.29 8.92 -9.53
CA ALA A 190 9.69 8.51 -9.40
C ALA A 190 10.57 9.70 -9.03
N GLN A 191 11.58 9.48 -8.19
CA GLN A 191 12.59 10.46 -7.83
C GLN A 191 13.95 9.79 -7.55
N ILE A 192 14.99 10.58 -7.53
CA ILE A 192 16.28 10.17 -6.96
C ILE A 192 16.37 10.69 -5.54
N ALA A 193 16.49 9.80 -4.58
CA ALA A 193 16.61 10.12 -3.15
C ALA A 193 17.79 9.34 -2.55
N GLY A 194 18.78 10.04 -1.98
CA GLY A 194 19.93 9.41 -1.33
C GLY A 194 20.77 8.50 -2.27
N GLY A 195 20.84 8.82 -3.57
CA GLY A 195 21.55 8.02 -4.58
C GLY A 195 20.80 6.76 -5.04
N LYS A 196 19.59 6.55 -4.58
CA LYS A 196 18.68 5.49 -5.03
C LYS A 196 17.61 6.07 -5.94
N LEU A 197 17.14 5.28 -6.89
CA LEU A 197 15.88 5.55 -7.58
C LEU A 197 14.74 5.03 -6.70
N GLU A 198 13.81 5.89 -6.39
CA GLU A 198 12.60 5.57 -5.64
C GLU A 198 11.39 5.71 -6.57
N VAL A 199 10.53 4.69 -6.59
CA VAL A 199 9.30 4.65 -7.38
C VAL A 199 8.15 4.22 -6.48
N ALA A 200 7.24 5.14 -6.20
CA ALA A 200 6.10 4.87 -5.34
C ALA A 200 4.78 5.10 -6.09
N GLY A 201 3.80 4.24 -5.85
CA GLY A 201 2.53 4.34 -6.53
C GLY A 201 1.53 3.25 -6.20
N SER A 202 0.54 3.10 -7.09
CA SER A 202 -0.54 2.13 -6.88
C SER A 202 -1.18 1.63 -8.18
N VAL A 203 -1.90 0.52 -8.05
CA VAL A 203 -2.76 -0.08 -9.07
C VAL A 203 -4.11 -0.39 -8.42
N ALA A 204 -5.21 0.07 -9.00
CA ALA A 204 -6.55 -0.34 -8.59
C ALA A 204 -6.94 -1.61 -9.36
N ILE A 205 -7.41 -2.62 -8.64
CA ILE A 205 -7.86 -3.90 -9.21
C ILE A 205 -9.17 -4.35 -8.57
N ASP A 206 -9.91 -5.22 -9.25
CA ASP A 206 -10.95 -6.04 -8.61
C ASP A 206 -10.35 -7.42 -8.31
N MET A 207 -10.40 -7.86 -7.03
CA MET A 207 -9.83 -9.15 -6.66
C MET A 207 -10.54 -10.34 -7.33
N THR A 208 -11.80 -10.17 -7.74
CA THR A 208 -12.55 -11.21 -8.44
C THR A 208 -12.01 -11.51 -9.84
N ASP A 209 -11.37 -10.52 -10.49
CA ASP A 209 -10.69 -10.71 -11.77
C ASP A 209 -9.50 -11.67 -11.67
N TYR A 210 -8.98 -11.87 -10.45
CA TYR A 210 -7.88 -12.78 -10.14
C TYR A 210 -8.37 -14.09 -9.50
N GLY A 211 -9.68 -14.36 -9.55
CA GLY A 211 -10.25 -15.57 -8.97
C GLY A 211 -10.29 -15.58 -7.43
N VAL A 212 -10.11 -14.43 -6.80
CA VAL A 212 -10.17 -14.27 -5.34
C VAL A 212 -11.54 -13.70 -4.96
N SER A 213 -12.34 -14.45 -4.22
CA SER A 213 -13.64 -13.98 -3.76
C SER A 213 -13.48 -13.08 -2.53
N PRO A 214 -14.19 -11.94 -2.46
CA PRO A 214 -14.18 -11.13 -1.25
C PRO A 214 -14.61 -11.96 -0.03
N PRO A 215 -13.87 -11.92 1.08
CA PRO A 215 -14.27 -12.62 2.29
C PRO A 215 -15.61 -12.10 2.79
N SER A 216 -16.54 -13.02 3.04
CA SER A 216 -17.80 -12.74 3.72
C SER A 216 -17.91 -13.69 4.90
N VAL A 217 -17.68 -13.16 6.08
CA VAL A 217 -17.75 -13.92 7.33
C VAL A 217 -18.79 -13.26 8.25
N PRO A 218 -19.36 -13.97 9.25
CA PRO A 218 -20.47 -13.44 10.06
C PRO A 218 -20.21 -12.09 10.73
N PHE A 219 -18.96 -11.66 10.85
CA PHE A 219 -18.56 -10.45 11.57
C PHE A 219 -17.95 -9.35 10.68
N THR A 220 -17.70 -9.60 9.38
CA THR A 220 -17.17 -8.58 8.45
C THR A 220 -17.48 -8.92 7.00
N THR A 221 -17.62 -7.87 6.18
CA THR A 221 -17.67 -7.96 4.72
C THR A 221 -16.53 -7.12 4.15
N VAL A 222 -15.93 -7.56 3.04
CA VAL A 222 -14.80 -6.92 2.39
C VAL A 222 -15.20 -6.54 0.97
N ASP A 223 -14.81 -5.36 0.51
CA ASP A 223 -15.04 -4.92 -0.87
C ASP A 223 -14.18 -5.75 -1.85
N SER A 224 -14.66 -5.91 -3.09
CA SER A 224 -13.86 -6.55 -4.15
C SER A 224 -12.78 -5.63 -4.70
N GLN A 225 -12.97 -4.32 -4.59
CA GLN A 225 -12.02 -3.32 -5.05
C GLN A 225 -10.83 -3.20 -4.10
N VAL A 226 -9.64 -3.44 -4.64
CA VAL A 226 -8.37 -3.44 -3.90
C VAL A 226 -7.41 -2.44 -4.55
N THR A 227 -6.73 -1.66 -3.73
CA THR A 227 -5.59 -0.87 -4.17
C THR A 227 -4.31 -1.62 -3.82
N VAL A 228 -3.59 -2.10 -4.82
CA VAL A 228 -2.21 -2.57 -4.66
C VAL A 228 -1.33 -1.34 -4.56
N GLU A 229 -0.53 -1.20 -3.51
CA GLU A 229 0.39 -0.09 -3.29
C GLU A 229 1.83 -0.56 -3.24
N PHE A 230 2.76 0.30 -3.66
CA PHE A 230 4.18 0.00 -3.63
C PHE A 230 5.03 1.26 -3.41
N ASP A 231 6.19 1.04 -2.80
CA ASP A 231 7.29 1.99 -2.69
C ASP A 231 8.60 1.21 -2.89
N ILE A 232 9.22 1.40 -4.03
CA ILE A 232 10.33 0.58 -4.51
C ILE A 232 11.59 1.41 -4.59
N PHE A 233 12.60 1.01 -3.84
CA PHE A 233 13.94 1.56 -3.90
C PHE A 233 14.84 0.68 -4.77
N LEU A 234 15.55 1.30 -5.70
CA LEU A 234 16.46 0.60 -6.60
C LEU A 234 17.85 1.24 -6.52
N THR A 235 18.86 0.39 -6.65
CA THR A 235 20.27 0.80 -6.79
C THR A 235 20.79 0.37 -8.15
N LYS A 236 21.68 1.17 -8.71
CA LYS A 236 22.34 0.85 -9.97
C LYS A 236 23.34 -0.29 -9.74
N SER A 237 23.25 -1.34 -10.57
CA SER A 237 24.15 -2.50 -10.56
C SER A 237 25.40 -2.26 -11.38
#